data_afbcef59b6abbbbcb1580a16b45cba2c
#
_entry.id   afbcef59b6abbbbcb1580a16b45cba2c
#
_cell.length_a   1.000
_cell.length_b   1.000
_cell.length_c   1.000
_cell.angle_alpha   90.00
_cell.angle_beta   90.00
_cell.angle_gamma   90.00
#
_symmetry.space_group_name_H-M   'P 1'
#
loop_
_entity.id
_entity.type
_entity.pdbx_description
1 polymer ?
#
loop_
_entity_poly.entity_id
_entity_poly.type
_entity_poly.pdbx_seq_one_letter_code
_entity_poly.pdbx_strand_id
1 'polypeptide(L)'
;MSKVYLIGDLHGSFKPIRTFDEWNNHNQTFDDVMIVLGDFGGNVLFNYQDSNFKEKLGKYHMTYFIIRGNHEERPSILWAKNPDKWHAEEFFDGPVIVENDYPYIKYAADGMEFYEILGQNVLSIPGAYSVDKFYRIRMNYPWFEHEQLSQAEMAEGEFRILHDQPQVDIILSHTSPMIYRPTDLFLRDIDQSMVDTSMEEFLGHIELSLVPYKLWAWGHYHETRVYPKWSGGQPLMMYNDAVLDLNQFLASDNVYKGLKFFNKE
;
A
#
# COMPACT_ATOMS: atom_id res chain seq x y z
N MET A 1 -2.13 5.52 -23.27
CA MET A 1 -2.79 4.85 -22.13
C MET A 1 -1.93 5.13 -20.90
N SER A 2 -2.54 5.54 -19.83
CA SER A 2 -1.87 5.72 -18.55
C SER A 2 -1.23 4.40 -18.08
N LYS A 3 -0.06 4.48 -17.51
CA LYS A 3 0.63 3.32 -16.94
C LYS A 3 0.40 3.29 -15.44
N VAL A 4 0.26 2.11 -14.88
CA VAL A 4 0.10 1.92 -13.45
C VAL A 4 1.21 1.00 -12.94
N TYR A 5 1.87 1.45 -11.89
CA TYR A 5 2.99 0.74 -11.26
C TYR A 5 2.70 0.49 -9.79
N LEU A 6 3.19 -0.62 -9.25
CA LEU A 6 3.16 -0.89 -7.80
C LEU A 6 4.58 -0.82 -7.24
N ILE A 7 4.70 -0.27 -6.03
CA ILE A 7 5.94 -0.26 -5.25
C ILE A 7 5.60 -0.48 -3.77
N GLY A 8 6.50 -1.10 -3.02
CA GLY A 8 6.36 -1.23 -1.56
C GLY A 8 6.81 0.03 -0.81
N ASP A 9 7.06 -0.13 0.45
CA ASP A 9 7.35 0.87 1.49
C ASP A 9 8.41 1.89 1.09
N LEU A 10 8.06 3.18 1.02
CA LEU A 10 9.02 4.25 0.68
C LEU A 10 9.71 4.86 1.92
N HIS A 11 9.04 4.87 3.09
CA HIS A 11 9.53 5.47 4.34
C HIS A 11 10.10 6.89 4.18
N GLY A 12 9.46 7.72 3.36
CA GLY A 12 9.92 9.08 3.09
C GLY A 12 11.17 9.18 2.21
N SER A 13 11.60 8.06 1.60
CA SER A 13 12.73 8.04 0.66
C SER A 13 12.26 8.27 -0.77
N PHE A 14 12.80 9.28 -1.41
CA PHE A 14 12.57 9.51 -2.84
C PHE A 14 13.60 8.79 -3.75
N LYS A 15 14.59 8.08 -3.16
CA LYS A 15 15.60 7.35 -3.93
C LYS A 15 14.98 6.31 -4.87
N PRO A 16 14.02 5.46 -4.44
CA PRO A 16 13.39 4.49 -5.33
C PRO A 16 12.64 5.16 -6.50
N ILE A 17 11.95 6.27 -6.23
CA ILE A 17 11.22 7.02 -7.26
C ILE A 17 12.17 7.67 -8.26
N ARG A 18 13.29 8.22 -7.79
CA ARG A 18 14.33 8.74 -8.67
C ARG A 18 14.93 7.64 -9.55
N THR A 19 15.23 6.48 -8.98
CA THR A 19 15.77 5.35 -9.74
C THR A 19 14.77 4.86 -10.79
N PHE A 20 13.48 4.83 -10.46
CA PHE A 20 12.41 4.52 -11.41
C PHE A 20 12.35 5.57 -12.54
N ASP A 21 12.38 6.85 -12.21
CA ASP A 21 12.34 7.96 -13.16
C ASP A 21 13.53 7.90 -14.16
N GLU A 22 14.75 7.67 -13.66
CA GLU A 22 15.94 7.45 -14.48
C GLU A 22 15.81 6.22 -15.38
N TRP A 23 15.32 5.10 -14.84
CA TRP A 23 15.07 3.88 -15.59
C TRP A 23 13.99 4.04 -16.67
N ASN A 24 12.93 4.80 -16.39
CA ASN A 24 11.86 5.13 -17.34
C ASN A 24 12.24 6.26 -18.32
N ASN A 25 13.49 6.73 -18.30
CA ASN A 25 14.00 7.81 -19.10
C ASN A 25 13.17 9.12 -18.97
N HIS A 26 12.67 9.42 -17.78
CA HIS A 26 11.84 10.60 -17.50
C HIS A 26 10.58 10.73 -18.38
N ASN A 27 10.02 9.60 -18.80
CA ASN A 27 8.89 9.57 -19.75
C ASN A 27 7.51 9.48 -19.08
N GLN A 28 7.44 9.45 -17.73
CA GLN A 28 6.17 9.46 -17.01
C GLN A 28 5.52 10.86 -17.05
N THR A 29 4.21 10.84 -16.90
CA THR A 29 3.39 12.06 -16.79
C THR A 29 2.46 11.92 -15.59
N PHE A 30 1.74 12.98 -15.20
CA PHE A 30 0.74 12.91 -14.13
C PHE A 30 -0.47 11.99 -14.43
N ASP A 31 -0.59 11.53 -15.67
CA ASP A 31 -1.57 10.48 -16.02
C ASP A 31 -1.07 9.08 -15.61
N ASP A 32 0.23 8.90 -15.41
CA ASP A 32 0.79 7.63 -14.92
C ASP A 32 0.74 7.59 -13.39
N VAL A 33 0.44 6.42 -12.84
CA VAL A 33 0.20 6.25 -11.40
C VAL A 33 1.19 5.28 -10.78
N MET A 34 1.80 5.70 -9.67
CA MET A 34 2.55 4.83 -8.77
C MET A 34 1.69 4.52 -7.55
N ILE A 35 1.27 3.27 -7.40
CA ILE A 35 0.58 2.78 -6.20
C ILE A 35 1.62 2.39 -5.18
N VAL A 36 1.57 2.99 -3.99
CA VAL A 36 2.45 2.68 -2.86
C VAL A 36 1.72 1.78 -1.88
N LEU A 37 2.27 0.60 -1.61
CA LEU A 37 1.66 -0.43 -0.76
C LEU A 37 1.94 -0.20 0.73
N GLY A 38 1.72 1.01 1.19
CA GLY A 38 1.88 1.46 2.56
C GLY A 38 3.26 2.05 2.89
N ASP A 39 3.37 2.55 4.10
CA ASP A 39 4.57 3.20 4.64
C ASP A 39 5.21 4.20 3.67
N PHE A 40 4.34 5.06 3.13
CA PHE A 40 4.71 6.12 2.20
C PHE A 40 5.71 7.11 2.83
N GLY A 41 5.44 7.50 4.10
CA GLY A 41 6.34 8.37 4.85
C GLY A 41 6.08 9.87 4.66
N GLY A 42 4.91 10.26 4.16
CA GLY A 42 4.53 11.65 3.98
C GLY A 42 3.66 12.23 5.09
N ASN A 43 3.17 11.43 6.03
CA ASN A 43 2.30 11.83 7.15
C ASN A 43 2.76 11.18 8.46
N VAL A 44 4.04 11.35 8.80
CA VAL A 44 4.71 10.70 9.93
C VAL A 44 5.12 11.69 11.00
N LEU A 45 5.85 12.74 10.63
CA LEU A 45 6.47 13.68 11.56
C LEU A 45 5.71 15.00 11.68
N PHE A 46 4.80 15.28 10.74
CA PHE A 46 3.99 16.51 10.64
C PHE A 46 4.82 17.80 10.64
N ASN A 47 5.98 17.74 10.01
CA ASN A 47 6.94 18.84 9.95
C ASN A 47 7.50 19.02 8.53
N TYR A 48 8.54 19.85 8.42
CA TYR A 48 9.21 20.13 7.15
C TYR A 48 9.72 18.88 6.41
N GLN A 49 10.06 17.81 7.09
CA GLN A 49 10.57 16.58 6.43
C GLN A 49 9.47 15.93 5.58
N ASP A 50 8.25 15.81 6.13
CA ASP A 50 7.10 15.29 5.40
C ASP A 50 6.75 16.18 4.20
N SER A 51 6.69 17.50 4.43
CA SER A 51 6.40 18.48 3.37
C SER A 51 7.44 18.45 2.25
N ASN A 52 8.73 18.44 2.60
CA ASN A 52 9.83 18.38 1.64
C ASN A 52 9.84 17.06 0.84
N PHE A 53 9.46 15.93 1.49
CA PHE A 53 9.32 14.66 0.80
C PHE A 53 8.20 14.75 -0.24
N LYS A 54 7.00 15.17 0.18
CA LYS A 54 5.84 15.34 -0.71
C LYS A 54 6.15 16.31 -1.86
N GLU A 55 6.72 17.49 -1.60
CA GLU A 55 7.09 18.46 -2.62
C GLU A 55 8.07 17.88 -3.67
N LYS A 56 9.08 17.11 -3.21
CA LYS A 56 10.05 16.49 -4.11
C LYS A 56 9.43 15.46 -5.05
N LEU A 57 8.40 14.75 -4.62
CA LEU A 57 7.70 13.79 -5.47
C LEU A 57 7.04 14.43 -6.68
N GLY A 58 6.52 15.66 -6.55
CA GLY A 58 5.94 16.40 -7.68
C GLY A 58 6.90 16.67 -8.84
N LYS A 59 8.22 16.60 -8.60
CA LYS A 59 9.25 16.79 -9.65
C LYS A 59 9.34 15.62 -10.62
N TYR A 60 8.79 14.46 -10.26
CA TYR A 60 8.79 13.27 -11.10
C TYR A 60 7.56 13.14 -11.99
N HIS A 61 6.68 14.18 -12.02
CA HIS A 61 5.52 14.28 -12.92
C HIS A 61 4.67 13.00 -12.95
N MET A 62 4.39 12.43 -11.78
CA MET A 62 3.61 11.20 -11.61
C MET A 62 2.55 11.40 -10.53
N THR A 63 1.42 10.74 -10.66
CA THR A 63 0.41 10.64 -9.59
C THR A 63 0.76 9.47 -8.67
N TYR A 64 0.62 9.69 -7.37
CA TYR A 64 0.87 8.67 -6.34
C TYR A 64 -0.45 8.30 -5.70
N PHE A 65 -0.81 7.02 -5.74
CA PHE A 65 -1.96 6.47 -5.04
C PHE A 65 -1.47 5.70 -3.82
N ILE A 66 -1.82 6.18 -2.62
CA ILE A 66 -1.23 5.71 -1.37
C ILE A 66 -2.21 4.81 -0.62
N ILE A 67 -1.89 3.55 -0.46
CA ILE A 67 -2.51 2.68 0.52
C ILE A 67 -1.78 2.92 1.83
N ARG A 68 -2.49 3.24 2.91
CA ARG A 68 -1.86 3.59 4.18
C ARG A 68 -1.17 2.38 4.82
N GLY A 69 0.06 2.58 5.32
CA GLY A 69 0.80 1.62 6.13
C GLY A 69 0.54 1.78 7.64
N ASN A 70 1.43 1.23 8.46
CA ASN A 70 1.38 1.34 9.92
C ASN A 70 2.22 2.52 10.45
N HIS A 71 3.14 3.06 9.66
CA HIS A 71 4.03 4.15 10.09
C HIS A 71 3.54 5.54 9.68
N GLU A 72 2.25 5.71 9.41
CA GLU A 72 1.68 7.00 9.03
C GLU A 72 0.26 7.20 9.57
N GLU A 73 -0.09 8.47 9.84
CA GLU A 73 -1.41 8.82 10.35
C GLU A 73 -2.48 8.68 9.26
N ARG A 74 -3.70 8.34 9.66
CA ARG A 74 -4.88 8.27 8.79
C ARG A 74 -5.18 9.64 8.16
N PRO A 75 -5.31 9.74 6.83
CA PRO A 75 -5.70 10.97 6.14
C PRO A 75 -7.00 11.59 6.66
N SER A 76 -8.00 10.80 7.05
CA SER A 76 -9.26 11.32 7.63
C SER A 76 -9.04 12.02 8.96
N ILE A 77 -8.11 11.55 9.79
CA ILE A 77 -7.74 12.18 11.06
C ILE A 77 -7.04 13.52 10.80
N LEU A 78 -6.16 13.57 9.81
CA LEU A 78 -5.46 14.80 9.40
C LEU A 78 -6.45 15.82 8.83
N TRP A 79 -7.40 15.38 8.02
CA TRP A 79 -8.47 16.20 7.50
C TRP A 79 -9.34 16.76 8.62
N ALA A 80 -9.77 15.93 9.55
CA ALA A 80 -10.56 16.38 10.69
C ALA A 80 -9.83 17.45 11.55
N LYS A 81 -8.50 17.34 11.68
CA LYS A 81 -7.66 18.31 12.39
C LYS A 81 -7.45 19.61 11.61
N ASN A 82 -7.43 19.58 10.28
CA ASN A 82 -7.13 20.73 9.41
C ASN A 82 -8.02 20.72 8.15
N PRO A 83 -9.32 20.98 8.28
CA PRO A 83 -10.28 20.79 7.18
C PRO A 83 -10.00 21.67 5.96
N ASP A 84 -9.38 22.85 6.14
CA ASP A 84 -9.05 23.76 5.03
C ASP A 84 -7.88 23.26 4.16
N LYS A 85 -7.11 22.27 4.63
CA LYS A 85 -5.94 21.72 3.91
C LYS A 85 -6.25 20.47 3.10
N TRP A 86 -7.41 19.89 3.28
CA TRP A 86 -7.76 18.60 2.71
C TRP A 86 -9.12 18.64 2.06
N HIS A 87 -9.34 17.80 1.07
CA HIS A 87 -10.64 17.55 0.47
C HIS A 87 -10.78 16.09 0.04
N ALA A 88 -12.03 15.67 -0.16
CA ALA A 88 -12.31 14.39 -0.81
C ALA A 88 -12.52 14.61 -2.31
N GLU A 89 -12.08 13.64 -3.09
CA GLU A 89 -12.41 13.54 -4.51
C GLU A 89 -12.61 12.09 -4.92
N GLU A 90 -12.98 11.84 -6.15
CA GLU A 90 -13.07 10.51 -6.75
C GLU A 90 -11.84 10.24 -7.60
N PHE A 91 -11.21 9.08 -7.41
CA PHE A 91 -10.07 8.62 -8.20
C PHE A 91 -10.14 7.09 -8.33
N PHE A 92 -9.97 6.56 -9.55
CA PHE A 92 -10.17 5.15 -9.82
C PHE A 92 -11.58 4.63 -9.43
N ASP A 93 -12.60 5.43 -9.70
CA ASP A 93 -14.01 5.18 -9.37
C ASP A 93 -14.27 4.92 -7.87
N GLY A 94 -13.39 5.40 -7.00
CA GLY A 94 -13.51 5.27 -5.55
C GLY A 94 -13.06 6.53 -4.81
N PRO A 95 -13.40 6.63 -3.50
CA PRO A 95 -13.12 7.82 -2.71
C PRO A 95 -11.63 7.91 -2.34
N VAL A 96 -11.07 9.10 -2.50
CA VAL A 96 -9.72 9.43 -2.00
C VAL A 96 -9.72 10.73 -1.22
N ILE A 97 -8.74 10.89 -0.34
CA ILE A 97 -8.47 12.13 0.40
C ILE A 97 -7.20 12.75 -0.19
N VAL A 98 -7.23 14.07 -0.40
CA VAL A 98 -6.14 14.81 -1.06
C VAL A 98 -5.76 16.00 -0.20
N GLU A 99 -4.45 16.19 0.01
CA GLU A 99 -3.90 17.41 0.59
C GLU A 99 -3.78 18.47 -0.50
N ASN A 100 -4.37 19.66 -0.30
CA ASN A 100 -4.50 20.71 -1.30
C ASN A 100 -3.17 21.16 -1.90
N ASP A 101 -2.11 21.14 -1.10
CA ASP A 101 -0.76 21.54 -1.53
C ASP A 101 -0.07 20.50 -2.41
N TYR A 102 -0.55 19.24 -2.41
CA TYR A 102 0.05 18.11 -3.14
C TYR A 102 -1.00 17.31 -3.93
N PRO A 103 -1.66 17.92 -4.93
CA PRO A 103 -2.80 17.33 -5.63
C PRO A 103 -2.47 16.05 -6.44
N TYR A 104 -1.20 15.76 -6.64
CA TYR A 104 -0.71 14.53 -7.27
C TYR A 104 -0.56 13.36 -6.28
N ILE A 105 -0.88 13.55 -4.99
CA ILE A 105 -0.90 12.48 -3.98
C ILE A 105 -2.35 12.21 -3.59
N LYS A 106 -2.81 11.00 -3.88
CA LYS A 106 -4.17 10.50 -3.64
C LYS A 106 -4.09 9.45 -2.55
N TYR A 107 -4.63 9.75 -1.39
CA TYR A 107 -4.69 8.78 -0.30
C TYR A 107 -5.96 7.96 -0.42
N ALA A 108 -5.82 6.63 -0.55
CA ALA A 108 -6.93 5.70 -0.51
C ALA A 108 -7.71 5.83 0.81
N ALA A 109 -8.94 5.33 0.84
CA ALA A 109 -9.77 5.32 2.05
C ALA A 109 -9.04 4.67 3.23
N ASP A 110 -9.31 5.15 4.45
CA ASP A 110 -8.67 4.65 5.68
C ASP A 110 -9.13 3.23 6.07
N GLY A 111 -10.23 2.78 5.52
CA GLY A 111 -10.76 1.42 5.65
C GLY A 111 -10.61 0.62 4.35
N MET A 112 -11.23 -0.56 4.35
CA MET A 112 -11.31 -1.39 3.15
C MET A 112 -12.20 -0.73 2.08
N GLU A 113 -11.68 -0.58 0.84
CA GLU A 113 -12.42 0.09 -0.22
C GLU A 113 -12.13 -0.51 -1.61
N PHE A 114 -13.09 -0.34 -2.53
CA PHE A 114 -13.02 -0.85 -3.90
C PHE A 114 -12.71 0.29 -4.87
N TYR A 115 -11.89 -0.03 -5.89
CA TYR A 115 -11.46 0.87 -6.95
C TYR A 115 -11.51 0.16 -8.30
N GLU A 116 -11.65 0.90 -9.39
CA GLU A 116 -11.46 0.37 -10.74
C GLU A 116 -10.12 0.84 -11.30
N ILE A 117 -9.18 -0.08 -11.53
CA ILE A 117 -7.83 0.23 -12.02
C ILE A 117 -7.57 -0.61 -13.28
N LEU A 118 -7.38 0.05 -14.42
CA LEU A 118 -7.15 -0.62 -15.71
C LEU A 118 -8.25 -1.63 -16.09
N GLY A 119 -9.51 -1.34 -15.76
CA GLY A 119 -10.64 -2.23 -15.98
C GLY A 119 -10.65 -3.47 -15.07
N GLN A 120 -9.93 -3.42 -13.95
CA GLN A 120 -9.93 -4.46 -12.93
C GLN A 120 -10.59 -3.95 -11.64
N ASN A 121 -11.38 -4.81 -10.99
CA ASN A 121 -11.91 -4.55 -9.67
C ASN A 121 -10.82 -4.76 -8.62
N VAL A 122 -10.40 -3.69 -7.99
CA VAL A 122 -9.29 -3.67 -7.03
C VAL A 122 -9.80 -3.44 -5.62
N LEU A 123 -9.45 -4.32 -4.70
CA LEU A 123 -9.71 -4.16 -3.27
C LEU A 123 -8.46 -3.61 -2.58
N SER A 124 -8.59 -2.45 -1.93
CA SER A 124 -7.54 -1.85 -1.09
C SER A 124 -7.80 -2.13 0.39
N ILE A 125 -6.79 -2.62 1.11
CA ILE A 125 -6.87 -2.93 2.54
C ILE A 125 -5.64 -2.32 3.25
N PRO A 126 -5.79 -1.17 3.92
CA PRO A 126 -4.68 -0.46 4.58
C PRO A 126 -4.36 -1.03 5.96
N GLY A 127 -3.15 -0.72 6.43
CA GLY A 127 -2.73 -0.91 7.81
C GLY A 127 -2.05 -2.26 8.10
N ALA A 128 -1.28 -2.25 9.19
CA ALA A 128 -0.59 -3.41 9.77
C ALA A 128 -0.23 -3.13 11.23
N TYR A 129 0.21 -4.15 11.96
CA TYR A 129 0.74 -3.99 13.30
C TYR A 129 2.23 -3.63 13.29
N SER A 130 2.64 -2.64 14.07
CA SER A 130 4.05 -2.28 14.25
C SER A 130 4.71 -3.21 15.26
N VAL A 131 5.56 -4.15 14.80
CA VAL A 131 6.28 -5.07 15.69
C VAL A 131 7.23 -4.33 16.67
N ASP A 132 7.64 -3.12 16.31
CA ASP A 132 8.48 -2.23 17.14
C ASP A 132 7.68 -1.18 17.96
N LYS A 133 6.36 -1.32 18.07
CA LYS A 133 5.43 -0.42 18.78
C LYS A 133 5.95 0.01 20.14
N PHE A 134 6.29 -0.95 21.00
CA PHE A 134 6.73 -0.65 22.37
C PHE A 134 8.09 0.08 22.41
N TYR A 135 8.96 -0.22 21.47
CA TYR A 135 10.23 0.50 21.31
C TYR A 135 9.96 1.95 20.88
N ARG A 136 9.10 2.18 19.89
CA ARG A 136 8.72 3.53 19.40
C ARG A 136 8.12 4.36 20.52
N ILE A 137 7.15 3.82 21.25
CA ILE A 137 6.51 4.54 22.39
C ILE A 137 7.56 4.90 23.44
N ARG A 138 8.45 3.96 23.82
CA ARG A 138 9.50 4.20 24.81
C ARG A 138 10.51 5.27 24.37
N MET A 139 10.82 5.32 23.07
CA MET A 139 11.80 6.27 22.51
C MET A 139 11.15 7.57 22.03
N ASN A 140 9.85 7.72 22.26
CA ASN A 140 9.06 8.87 21.77
C ASN A 140 9.20 9.07 20.24
N TYR A 141 9.24 7.97 19.49
CA TYR A 141 9.15 7.96 18.05
C TYR A 141 7.67 7.93 17.61
N PRO A 142 7.32 8.40 16.41
CA PRO A 142 5.95 8.35 15.90
C PRO A 142 5.41 6.91 15.91
N TRP A 143 4.27 6.75 16.54
CA TRP A 143 3.43 5.55 16.50
C TRP A 143 1.98 6.00 16.50
N PHE A 144 1.14 5.30 15.76
CA PHE A 144 -0.25 5.69 15.53
C PHE A 144 -1.18 4.62 16.09
N GLU A 145 -2.09 5.02 16.98
CA GLU A 145 -3.01 4.10 17.67
C GLU A 145 -3.93 3.34 16.68
N HIS A 146 -4.23 3.98 15.55
CA HIS A 146 -5.09 3.44 14.49
C HIS A 146 -4.30 2.86 13.31
N GLU A 147 -3.12 2.30 13.57
CA GLU A 147 -2.23 1.72 12.56
C GLU A 147 -2.86 0.52 11.84
N GLN A 148 -3.67 -0.27 12.54
CA GLN A 148 -4.45 -1.38 11.98
C GLN A 148 -5.89 -0.94 11.71
N LEU A 149 -6.66 -1.77 10.99
CA LEU A 149 -8.12 -1.68 11.01
C LEU A 149 -8.61 -2.09 12.41
N SER A 150 -9.63 -1.40 12.89
CA SER A 150 -10.34 -1.81 14.10
C SER A 150 -11.14 -3.09 13.83
N GLN A 151 -11.51 -3.81 14.90
CA GLN A 151 -12.38 -4.99 14.77
C GLN A 151 -13.73 -4.65 14.09
N ALA A 152 -14.25 -3.44 14.31
CA ALA A 152 -15.48 -2.99 13.66
C ALA A 152 -15.28 -2.79 12.14
N GLU A 153 -14.16 -2.19 11.72
CA GLU A 153 -13.82 -2.02 10.30
C GLU A 153 -13.55 -3.38 9.62
N MET A 154 -12.90 -4.32 10.31
CA MET A 154 -12.71 -5.69 9.81
C MET A 154 -14.03 -6.42 9.63
N ALA A 155 -14.92 -6.36 10.64
CA ALA A 155 -16.23 -7.00 10.58
C ALA A 155 -17.13 -6.41 9.48
N GLU A 156 -17.08 -5.09 9.28
CA GLU A 156 -17.78 -4.43 8.17
C GLU A 156 -17.21 -4.88 6.82
N GLY A 157 -15.88 -5.00 6.71
CA GLY A 157 -15.22 -5.50 5.52
C GLY A 157 -15.63 -6.93 5.17
N GLU A 158 -15.60 -7.84 6.14
CA GLU A 158 -16.07 -9.22 5.97
C GLU A 158 -17.54 -9.26 5.56
N PHE A 159 -18.39 -8.45 6.21
CA PHE A 159 -19.82 -8.37 5.86
C PHE A 159 -20.01 -7.94 4.39
N ARG A 160 -19.32 -6.90 3.92
CA ARG A 160 -19.39 -6.44 2.53
C ARG A 160 -19.01 -7.56 1.56
N ILE A 161 -17.95 -8.31 1.85
CA ILE A 161 -17.49 -9.40 0.98
C ILE A 161 -18.48 -10.58 0.97
N LEU A 162 -18.94 -11.00 2.13
CA LEU A 162 -19.84 -12.15 2.25
C LEU A 162 -21.25 -11.87 1.74
N HIS A 163 -21.74 -10.65 1.97
CA HIS A 163 -23.10 -10.24 1.58
C HIS A 163 -23.18 -9.81 0.12
N ASP A 164 -22.27 -8.93 -0.31
CA ASP A 164 -22.31 -8.35 -1.65
C ASP A 164 -21.63 -9.24 -2.69
N GLN A 165 -20.79 -10.20 -2.25
CA GLN A 165 -20.03 -11.15 -3.08
C GLN A 165 -19.36 -10.47 -4.28
N PRO A 166 -18.58 -9.38 -4.08
CA PRO A 166 -17.99 -8.63 -5.16
C PRO A 166 -17.00 -9.50 -5.92
N GLN A 167 -16.98 -9.35 -7.24
CA GLN A 167 -15.87 -9.89 -8.02
C GLN A 167 -14.64 -9.01 -7.75
N VAL A 168 -13.54 -9.59 -7.30
CA VAL A 168 -12.26 -8.90 -7.07
C VAL A 168 -11.19 -9.53 -7.95
N ASP A 169 -10.55 -8.72 -8.78
CA ASP A 169 -9.46 -9.15 -9.66
C ASP A 169 -8.09 -8.97 -8.99
N ILE A 170 -7.92 -7.88 -8.23
CA ILE A 170 -6.65 -7.51 -7.60
C ILE A 170 -6.90 -7.12 -6.15
N ILE A 171 -6.05 -7.59 -5.25
CA ILE A 171 -6.06 -7.19 -3.84
C ILE A 171 -4.73 -6.48 -3.55
N LEU A 172 -4.83 -5.30 -2.99
CA LEU A 172 -3.68 -4.48 -2.58
C LEU A 172 -3.79 -4.22 -1.07
N SER A 173 -2.86 -4.72 -0.30
CA SER A 173 -2.83 -4.51 1.16
C SER A 173 -1.48 -4.00 1.62
N HIS A 174 -1.39 -3.51 2.86
CA HIS A 174 -0.07 -3.18 3.39
C HIS A 174 0.63 -4.41 3.96
N THR A 175 -0.06 -5.24 4.77
CA THR A 175 0.48 -6.53 5.26
C THR A 175 -0.10 -7.73 4.51
N SER A 176 0.42 -8.93 4.77
CA SER A 176 0.06 -10.17 4.08
C SER A 176 -1.06 -10.95 4.77
N PRO A 177 -1.77 -11.82 4.06
CA PRO A 177 -2.50 -12.92 4.70
C PRO A 177 -1.58 -13.79 5.55
N MET A 178 -2.13 -14.40 6.62
CA MET A 178 -1.39 -15.22 7.58
C MET A 178 -0.51 -16.28 6.92
N ILE A 179 -0.98 -16.92 5.85
CA ILE A 179 -0.29 -18.01 5.16
C ILE A 179 1.01 -17.54 4.43
N TYR A 180 1.11 -16.24 4.10
CA TYR A 180 2.27 -15.66 3.40
C TYR A 180 3.20 -14.85 4.30
N ARG A 181 2.99 -14.88 5.64
CA ARG A 181 3.90 -14.22 6.58
C ARG A 181 5.33 -14.74 6.39
N PRO A 182 6.31 -13.89 6.11
CA PRO A 182 7.69 -14.31 5.87
C PRO A 182 8.42 -14.56 7.20
N THR A 183 8.12 -15.68 7.85
CA THR A 183 8.65 -16.00 9.19
C THR A 183 10.18 -16.10 9.24
N ASP A 184 10.81 -16.32 8.09
CA ASP A 184 12.28 -16.30 7.92
C ASP A 184 12.90 -14.89 8.03
N LEU A 185 12.09 -13.83 7.85
CA LEU A 185 12.51 -12.42 7.99
C LEU A 185 12.27 -11.86 9.39
N PHE A 186 11.63 -12.60 10.27
CA PHE A 186 11.26 -12.08 11.60
C PHE A 186 12.49 -11.77 12.44
N LEU A 187 12.43 -10.60 13.11
CA LEU A 187 13.47 -10.16 14.02
C LEU A 187 13.59 -11.14 15.21
N ARG A 188 14.79 -11.66 15.43
CA ARG A 188 15.04 -12.70 16.46
C ARG A 188 14.78 -12.21 17.89
N ASP A 189 14.93 -10.90 18.13
CA ASP A 189 14.79 -10.29 19.43
C ASP A 189 13.34 -9.85 19.75
N ILE A 190 12.40 -10.11 18.85
CA ILE A 190 10.96 -9.85 19.03
C ILE A 190 10.27 -11.13 19.48
N ASP A 191 9.64 -11.07 20.65
CA ASP A 191 8.75 -12.15 21.11
C ASP A 191 7.50 -12.19 20.24
N GLN A 192 7.42 -13.15 19.34
CA GLN A 192 6.34 -13.29 18.38
C GLN A 192 4.98 -13.57 19.04
N SER A 193 4.95 -14.03 20.28
CA SER A 193 3.70 -14.22 21.04
C SER A 193 3.05 -12.90 21.47
N MET A 194 3.81 -11.79 21.43
CA MET A 194 3.34 -10.45 21.76
C MET A 194 2.94 -9.63 20.53
N VAL A 195 3.12 -10.17 19.32
CA VAL A 195 2.75 -9.52 18.06
C VAL A 195 1.26 -9.74 17.82
N ASP A 196 0.52 -8.66 17.60
CA ASP A 196 -0.89 -8.73 17.21
C ASP A 196 -1.00 -9.17 15.74
N THR A 197 -1.59 -10.32 15.50
CA THR A 197 -1.76 -10.93 14.16
C THR A 197 -3.16 -10.79 13.60
N SER A 198 -4.00 -9.99 14.25
CA SER A 198 -5.42 -9.87 13.87
C SER A 198 -5.62 -9.40 12.42
N MET A 199 -4.74 -8.53 11.91
CA MET A 199 -4.77 -8.10 10.49
C MET A 199 -4.46 -9.27 9.55
N GLU A 200 -3.40 -10.02 9.80
CA GLU A 200 -3.01 -11.15 8.95
C GLU A 200 -4.03 -12.28 8.99
N GLU A 201 -4.67 -12.51 10.15
CA GLU A 201 -5.78 -13.45 10.30
C GLU A 201 -7.00 -13.00 9.51
N PHE A 202 -7.40 -11.73 9.65
CA PHE A 202 -8.47 -11.12 8.85
C PHE A 202 -8.19 -11.26 7.35
N LEU A 203 -6.98 -10.91 6.89
CA LEU A 203 -6.60 -11.06 5.49
C LEU A 203 -6.63 -12.52 5.01
N GLY A 204 -6.33 -13.47 5.90
CA GLY A 204 -6.47 -14.91 5.61
C GLY A 204 -7.92 -15.32 5.36
N HIS A 205 -8.88 -14.77 6.12
CA HIS A 205 -10.31 -15.00 5.88
C HIS A 205 -10.77 -14.38 4.56
N ILE A 206 -10.31 -13.14 4.28
CA ILE A 206 -10.60 -12.45 3.01
C ILE A 206 -10.08 -13.27 1.82
N GLU A 207 -8.87 -13.81 1.89
CA GLU A 207 -8.29 -14.63 0.82
C GLU A 207 -9.18 -15.83 0.48
N LEU A 208 -9.60 -16.57 1.49
CA LEU A 208 -10.46 -17.74 1.29
C LEU A 208 -11.82 -17.39 0.66
N SER A 209 -12.31 -16.18 0.91
CA SER A 209 -13.60 -15.69 0.42
C SER A 209 -13.54 -15.14 -1.02
N LEU A 210 -12.36 -14.67 -1.46
CA LEU A 210 -12.20 -13.94 -2.73
C LEU A 210 -11.44 -14.71 -3.83
N VAL A 211 -11.12 -15.96 -3.61
CA VAL A 211 -10.50 -16.75 -4.71
C VAL A 211 -11.54 -17.12 -5.76
N PRO A 212 -11.17 -17.09 -7.07
CA PRO A 212 -9.87 -16.72 -7.62
C PRO A 212 -9.70 -15.21 -7.79
N TYR A 213 -8.51 -14.68 -7.47
CA TYR A 213 -8.04 -13.35 -7.82
C TYR A 213 -6.84 -13.48 -8.80
N LYS A 214 -6.47 -12.39 -9.51
CA LYS A 214 -5.29 -12.38 -10.42
C LYS A 214 -4.00 -12.07 -9.69
N LEU A 215 -4.04 -11.06 -8.81
CA LEU A 215 -2.89 -10.57 -8.05
C LEU A 215 -3.30 -10.20 -6.63
N TRP A 216 -2.49 -10.60 -5.65
CA TRP A 216 -2.48 -9.97 -4.32
C TRP A 216 -1.09 -9.44 -4.04
N ALA A 217 -0.94 -8.10 -3.95
CA ALA A 217 0.33 -7.46 -3.66
C ALA A 217 0.28 -6.73 -2.32
N TRP A 218 1.38 -6.82 -1.56
CA TRP A 218 1.53 -6.17 -0.24
C TRP A 218 2.96 -5.72 0.02
N GLY A 219 3.16 -4.80 1.00
CA GLY A 219 4.44 -4.27 1.49
C GLY A 219 4.87 -4.83 2.83
N HIS A 220 5.22 -3.94 3.77
CA HIS A 220 5.46 -4.15 5.20
C HIS A 220 6.73 -4.91 5.60
N TYR A 221 7.13 -5.95 4.90
CA TYR A 221 8.22 -6.84 5.32
C TYR A 221 9.59 -6.50 4.72
N HIS A 222 9.70 -5.41 4.00
CA HIS A 222 10.94 -4.85 3.43
C HIS A 222 11.73 -5.81 2.53
N GLU A 223 11.04 -6.68 1.83
CA GLU A 223 11.61 -7.57 0.82
C GLU A 223 10.65 -7.72 -0.36
N THR A 224 11.20 -7.86 -1.59
CA THR A 224 10.41 -8.23 -2.74
C THR A 224 10.51 -9.72 -2.98
N ARG A 225 9.38 -10.43 -2.89
CA ARG A 225 9.30 -11.90 -3.04
C ARG A 225 8.07 -12.32 -3.83
N VAL A 226 8.31 -13.11 -4.87
CA VAL A 226 7.24 -13.75 -5.65
C VAL A 226 6.94 -15.11 -5.04
N TYR A 227 5.69 -15.31 -4.62
CA TYR A 227 5.24 -16.60 -4.12
C TYR A 227 4.67 -17.46 -5.25
N PRO A 228 4.64 -18.80 -5.11
CA PRO A 228 3.94 -19.67 -6.07
C PRO A 228 2.46 -19.24 -6.21
N LYS A 229 1.94 -19.31 -7.45
CA LYS A 229 0.51 -19.09 -7.68
C LYS A 229 -0.32 -20.06 -6.82
N TRP A 230 -1.36 -19.53 -6.20
CA TRP A 230 -2.32 -20.33 -5.44
C TRP A 230 -3.74 -20.06 -5.94
N SER A 231 -4.50 -21.11 -6.20
CA SER A 231 -5.88 -21.01 -6.76
C SER A 231 -5.99 -20.14 -8.02
N GLY A 232 -4.90 -20.03 -8.80
CA GLY A 232 -4.82 -19.18 -10.00
C GLY A 232 -4.30 -17.78 -9.74
N GLY A 233 -4.31 -17.28 -8.50
CA GLY A 233 -3.83 -15.97 -8.11
C GLY A 233 -2.31 -15.91 -7.89
N GLN A 234 -1.74 -14.73 -8.09
CA GLN A 234 -0.32 -14.44 -7.89
C GLN A 234 -0.11 -13.64 -6.61
N PRO A 235 0.37 -14.26 -5.51
CA PRO A 235 0.79 -13.51 -4.32
C PRO A 235 2.17 -12.87 -4.55
N LEU A 236 2.30 -11.60 -4.15
CA LEU A 236 3.51 -10.80 -4.36
C LEU A 236 3.79 -9.87 -3.18
N MET A 237 4.87 -10.13 -2.47
CA MET A 237 5.41 -9.20 -1.48
C MET A 237 6.34 -8.20 -2.19
N MET A 238 6.22 -6.92 -1.88
CA MET A 238 6.97 -5.86 -2.54
C MET A 238 7.67 -4.94 -1.54
N TYR A 239 8.86 -4.53 -1.90
CA TYR A 239 9.61 -3.47 -1.25
C TYR A 239 9.99 -2.38 -2.27
N ASN A 240 10.73 -1.38 -1.84
CA ASN A 240 11.15 -0.28 -2.70
C ASN A 240 12.40 -0.59 -3.55
N ASP A 241 12.82 -1.83 -3.59
CA ASP A 241 13.90 -2.33 -4.44
C ASP A 241 13.42 -2.84 -5.81
N ALA A 242 12.11 -2.84 -6.02
CA ALA A 242 11.48 -3.26 -7.26
C ALA A 242 10.21 -2.48 -7.55
N VAL A 243 9.79 -2.48 -8.80
CA VAL A 243 8.51 -1.97 -9.27
C VAL A 243 7.82 -3.02 -10.13
N LEU A 244 6.49 -3.14 -10.00
CA LEU A 244 5.67 -3.94 -10.91
C LEU A 244 4.94 -3.01 -11.88
N ASP A 245 5.17 -3.17 -13.18
CA ASP A 245 4.34 -2.60 -14.25
C ASP A 245 3.05 -3.42 -14.35
N LEU A 246 1.96 -2.88 -13.83
CA LEU A 246 0.68 -3.57 -13.76
C LEU A 246 0.08 -3.81 -15.15
N ASN A 247 0.30 -2.90 -16.12
CA ASN A 247 -0.16 -3.08 -17.48
C ASN A 247 0.51 -4.31 -18.14
N GLN A 248 1.83 -4.48 -17.95
CA GLN A 248 2.55 -5.66 -18.47
C GLN A 248 2.15 -6.95 -17.77
N PHE A 249 1.93 -6.92 -16.45
CA PHE A 249 1.41 -8.07 -15.72
C PHE A 249 0.06 -8.51 -16.26
N LEU A 250 -0.91 -7.60 -16.38
CA LEU A 250 -2.27 -7.90 -16.86
C LEU A 250 -2.29 -8.40 -18.31
N ALA A 251 -1.40 -7.87 -19.15
CA ALA A 251 -1.31 -8.31 -20.56
C ALA A 251 -0.74 -9.72 -20.72
N SER A 252 0.04 -10.23 -19.74
CA SER A 252 0.79 -11.49 -19.86
C SER A 252 0.37 -12.56 -18.86
N ASP A 253 -0.39 -12.22 -17.83
CA ASP A 253 -0.65 -13.05 -16.64
C ASP A 253 0.64 -13.65 -16.03
N ASN A 254 1.73 -12.90 -16.11
CA ASN A 254 3.05 -13.32 -15.64
C ASN A 254 3.74 -12.18 -14.89
N VAL A 255 3.88 -12.34 -13.58
CA VAL A 255 4.50 -11.34 -12.72
C VAL A 255 5.92 -10.95 -13.15
N TYR A 256 6.70 -11.90 -13.66
CA TYR A 256 8.07 -11.66 -14.12
C TYR A 256 8.16 -10.82 -15.40
N LYS A 257 7.06 -10.63 -16.12
CA LYS A 257 7.02 -9.71 -17.27
C LYS A 257 6.89 -8.25 -16.83
N GLY A 258 6.16 -8.01 -15.74
CA GLY A 258 5.96 -6.66 -15.20
C GLY A 258 6.98 -6.27 -14.11
N LEU A 259 7.50 -7.24 -13.34
CA LEU A 259 8.39 -6.99 -12.21
C LEU A 259 9.79 -6.60 -12.67
N LYS A 260 10.28 -5.47 -12.16
CA LYS A 260 11.61 -4.92 -12.45
C LYS A 260 12.30 -4.58 -11.15
N PHE A 261 13.44 -5.20 -10.91
CA PHE A 261 14.29 -4.86 -9.78
C PHE A 261 15.19 -3.69 -10.13
N PHE A 262 15.30 -2.75 -9.20
CA PHE A 262 16.33 -1.72 -9.26
C PHE A 262 17.68 -2.39 -8.97
N ASN A 263 18.68 -2.14 -9.80
CA ASN A 263 20.00 -2.74 -9.61
C ASN A 263 20.51 -2.41 -8.19
N LYS A 264 20.81 -3.45 -7.42
CA LYS A 264 21.58 -3.30 -6.18
C LYS A 264 23.01 -2.97 -6.63
N GLU A 265 23.45 -1.69 -6.45
CA GLU A 265 24.86 -1.33 -6.50
C GLU A 265 25.62 -1.99 -5.34
#